data_ce4482f5bac3c697ee8d9a33c2fb767f
#
_entry.id   ce4482f5bac3c697ee8d9a33c2fb767f
#
_cell.length_a   1.000
_cell.length_b   1.000
_cell.length_c   1.000
_cell.angle_alpha   90.00
_cell.angle_beta   90.00
_cell.angle_gamma   90.00
#
_symmetry.space_group_name_H-M   'P 1'
#
loop_
_entity.id
_entity.type
_entity.pdbx_description
1 polymer ?
#
loop_
_entity_poly.entity_id
_entity_poly.type
_entity_poly.pdbx_seq_one_letter_code
_entity_poly.pdbx_strand_id
1 'polypeptide(L)'
;MPGAVSSTRGLVAAFSSTFFELVGFFMLLPLLQLTLTARGVGASGVGLFTALDWLGIFIVTPLAGRLARFLGERWSFWLSGALPLVCALGFVLTDAIWWWSVLFFVAGMASGLRWIVGEALVAQCAPERYRGRIVGLFQTMIGVTFMIGPGVLVLVGTQGTQPFVVVIALLALGVACSLALPATMRSATDEDHVPHAGVRTALRAAPSVMAAGFVGGLFEVGLTGLLPVLGLSIGFDNAAATLLITVSGIGSAVLMLPAGALADRFDRNRIAVVLTVLLLASSLVSAALPDWPWLAWPLVFVWGGLGGALYTIAMVSLGMRFRGPALVDRAAVLVMTYTLGGILAPPLGGLALDYAPRWGFTALFTLIAGLGLVLLLGALRREARGNAGAA
;
A
#
# COMPACT_ATOMS: atom_id res chain seq x y z
N MET A 1 -29.14 5.36 -26.32
CA MET A 1 -27.90 5.06 -25.59
C MET A 1 -27.89 3.56 -25.31
N PRO A 2 -26.99 2.74 -25.84
CA PRO A 2 -26.93 1.34 -25.45
C PRO A 2 -26.32 1.31 -24.04
N GLY A 3 -27.11 0.82 -23.05
CA GLY A 3 -26.76 0.75 -21.67
C GLY A 3 -25.44 0.01 -21.43
N ALA A 4 -24.67 0.49 -20.43
CA ALA A 4 -23.52 -0.20 -19.92
C ALA A 4 -23.92 -1.63 -19.55
N VAL A 5 -23.40 -2.62 -20.26
CA VAL A 5 -23.66 -4.04 -19.97
C VAL A 5 -22.93 -4.34 -18.67
N SER A 6 -23.66 -4.29 -17.54
CA SER A 6 -23.12 -4.80 -16.28
C SER A 6 -22.81 -6.27 -16.47
N SER A 7 -21.54 -6.62 -16.39
CA SER A 7 -21.10 -7.99 -16.63
C SER A 7 -20.78 -8.65 -15.30
N THR A 8 -21.71 -9.45 -14.77
CA THR A 8 -21.46 -10.30 -13.60
C THR A 8 -20.19 -11.17 -13.81
N ARG A 9 -20.02 -11.69 -15.03
CA ARG A 9 -18.81 -12.44 -15.40
C ARG A 9 -17.54 -11.60 -15.30
N GLY A 10 -17.60 -10.33 -15.76
CA GLY A 10 -16.47 -9.39 -15.64
C GLY A 10 -16.13 -9.09 -14.18
N LEU A 11 -17.14 -8.86 -13.33
CA LEU A 11 -16.96 -8.66 -11.89
C LEU A 11 -16.33 -9.87 -11.21
N VAL A 12 -16.88 -11.06 -11.41
CA VAL A 12 -16.36 -12.30 -10.82
C VAL A 12 -14.92 -12.53 -11.27
N ALA A 13 -14.61 -12.36 -12.56
CA ALA A 13 -13.25 -12.50 -13.07
C ALA A 13 -12.28 -11.47 -12.46
N ALA A 14 -12.68 -10.20 -12.34
CA ALA A 14 -11.86 -9.16 -11.75
C ALA A 14 -11.60 -9.41 -10.25
N PHE A 15 -12.65 -9.75 -9.48
CA PHE A 15 -12.52 -10.06 -8.06
C PHE A 15 -11.66 -11.28 -7.80
N SER A 16 -11.95 -12.42 -8.44
CA SER A 16 -11.21 -13.67 -8.22
C SER A 16 -9.76 -13.56 -8.68
N SER A 17 -9.52 -12.97 -9.86
CA SER A 17 -8.16 -12.74 -10.36
C SER A 17 -7.34 -11.87 -9.41
N THR A 18 -7.89 -10.73 -8.98
CA THR A 18 -7.20 -9.82 -8.06
C THR A 18 -7.01 -10.44 -6.68
N PHE A 19 -7.99 -11.20 -6.18
CA PHE A 19 -7.86 -11.89 -4.90
C PHE A 19 -6.68 -12.85 -4.87
N PHE A 20 -6.62 -13.80 -5.81
CA PHE A 20 -5.54 -14.80 -5.84
C PHE A 20 -4.17 -14.16 -6.10
N GLU A 21 -4.11 -13.17 -6.99
CA GLU A 21 -2.87 -12.44 -7.28
C GLU A 21 -2.36 -11.70 -6.04
N LEU A 22 -3.22 -10.96 -5.35
CA LEU A 22 -2.80 -10.21 -4.17
C LEU A 22 -2.46 -11.10 -2.98
N VAL A 23 -3.18 -12.22 -2.77
CA VAL A 23 -2.78 -13.20 -1.74
C VAL A 23 -1.39 -13.75 -2.05
N GLY A 24 -1.11 -14.13 -3.31
CA GLY A 24 0.20 -14.59 -3.74
C GLY A 24 1.28 -13.51 -3.58
N PHE A 25 0.99 -12.28 -3.96
CA PHE A 25 1.93 -11.16 -3.88
C PHE A 25 2.25 -10.78 -2.42
N PHE A 26 1.24 -10.68 -1.55
CA PHE A 26 1.45 -10.40 -0.11
C PHE A 26 2.05 -11.57 0.66
N MET A 27 1.97 -12.80 0.13
CA MET A 27 2.75 -13.94 0.61
C MET A 27 4.22 -13.84 0.15
N LEU A 28 4.46 -13.40 -1.09
CA LEU A 28 5.79 -13.29 -1.69
C LEU A 28 6.67 -12.25 -0.97
N LEU A 29 6.13 -11.10 -0.61
CA LEU A 29 6.88 -10.02 0.03
C LEU A 29 7.65 -10.49 1.29
N PRO A 30 6.99 -10.99 2.36
CA PRO A 30 7.72 -11.48 3.53
C PRO A 30 8.61 -12.69 3.23
N LEU A 31 8.22 -13.56 2.30
CA LEU A 31 9.05 -14.71 1.87
C LEU A 31 10.40 -14.24 1.31
N LEU A 32 10.41 -13.23 0.44
CA LEU A 32 11.64 -12.66 -0.11
C LEU A 32 12.48 -11.97 0.97
N GLN A 33 11.86 -11.23 1.88
CA GLN A 33 12.54 -10.56 2.99
C GLN A 33 13.25 -11.58 3.92
N LEU A 34 12.53 -12.65 4.33
CA LEU A 34 13.09 -13.72 5.15
C LEU A 34 14.21 -14.46 4.42
N THR A 35 14.04 -14.74 3.12
CA THR A 35 15.06 -15.43 2.32
C THR A 35 16.31 -14.59 2.16
N LEU A 36 16.20 -13.28 1.92
CA LEU A 36 17.35 -12.36 1.85
C LEU A 36 18.08 -12.28 3.20
N THR A 37 17.33 -12.15 4.29
CA THR A 37 17.91 -12.15 5.64
C THR A 37 18.63 -13.46 5.95
N ALA A 38 18.06 -14.60 5.59
CA ALA A 38 18.70 -15.93 5.75
C ALA A 38 19.97 -16.10 4.90
N ARG A 39 20.07 -15.35 3.77
CA ARG A 39 21.28 -15.28 2.93
C ARG A 39 22.33 -14.29 3.45
N GLY A 40 22.11 -13.69 4.63
CA GLY A 40 23.03 -12.74 5.24
C GLY A 40 22.96 -11.31 4.71
N VAL A 41 21.89 -10.98 3.97
CA VAL A 41 21.65 -9.57 3.56
C VAL A 41 21.23 -8.78 4.79
N GLY A 42 21.94 -7.69 5.07
CA GLY A 42 21.62 -6.79 6.20
C GLY A 42 20.27 -6.13 6.07
N ALA A 43 19.74 -5.60 7.18
CA ALA A 43 18.42 -5.00 7.23
C ALA A 43 18.26 -3.84 6.23
N SER A 44 19.32 -3.04 6.01
CA SER A 44 19.34 -1.98 5.00
C SER A 44 19.19 -2.51 3.58
N GLY A 45 19.85 -3.62 3.26
CA GLY A 45 19.74 -4.30 1.97
C GLY A 45 18.33 -4.82 1.72
N VAL A 46 17.72 -5.47 2.71
CA VAL A 46 16.33 -5.94 2.63
C VAL A 46 15.36 -4.77 2.51
N GLY A 47 15.58 -3.69 3.26
CA GLY A 47 14.79 -2.47 3.17
C GLY A 47 14.87 -1.80 1.80
N LEU A 48 16.08 -1.70 1.23
CA LEU A 48 16.28 -1.16 -0.13
C LEU A 48 15.60 -2.05 -1.19
N PHE A 49 15.72 -3.37 -1.05
CA PHE A 49 15.02 -4.32 -1.92
C PHE A 49 13.50 -4.11 -1.86
N THR A 50 12.93 -4.01 -0.67
CA THR A 50 11.48 -3.77 -0.49
C THR A 50 11.02 -2.45 -1.09
N ALA A 51 11.85 -1.39 -1.02
CA ALA A 51 11.53 -0.10 -1.61
C ALA A 51 11.38 -0.15 -3.15
N LEU A 52 11.99 -1.14 -3.83
CA LEU A 52 11.91 -1.27 -5.29
C LEU A 52 10.49 -1.58 -5.78
N ASP A 53 9.73 -2.36 -5.03
CA ASP A 53 8.33 -2.61 -5.33
C ASP A 53 7.50 -1.31 -5.31
N TRP A 54 7.60 -0.55 -4.22
CA TRP A 54 6.93 0.75 -4.09
C TRP A 54 7.41 1.77 -5.13
N LEU A 55 8.68 1.73 -5.49
CA LEU A 55 9.23 2.56 -6.58
C LEU A 55 8.62 2.18 -7.93
N GLY A 56 8.44 0.89 -8.20
CA GLY A 56 7.73 0.38 -9.37
C GLY A 56 6.29 0.89 -9.44
N ILE A 57 5.55 0.78 -8.33
CA ILE A 57 4.18 1.31 -8.20
C ILE A 57 4.17 2.83 -8.46
N PHE A 58 5.09 3.56 -7.84
CA PHE A 58 5.19 5.02 -7.96
C PHE A 58 5.42 5.48 -9.40
N ILE A 59 6.33 4.81 -10.11
CA ILE A 59 6.68 5.15 -11.50
C ILE A 59 5.54 4.80 -12.47
N VAL A 60 4.87 3.67 -12.29
CA VAL A 60 3.82 3.25 -13.22
C VAL A 60 2.51 3.99 -13.02
N THR A 61 2.21 4.44 -11.81
CA THR A 61 0.93 5.09 -11.45
C THR A 61 0.54 6.23 -12.41
N PRO A 62 1.39 7.23 -12.71
CA PRO A 62 1.04 8.29 -13.66
C PRO A 62 0.99 7.82 -15.11
N LEU A 63 1.56 6.66 -15.43
CA LEU A 63 1.62 6.09 -16.78
C LEU A 63 0.49 5.09 -17.04
N ALA A 64 -0.15 4.56 -16.00
CA ALA A 64 -1.11 3.46 -16.08
C ALA A 64 -2.28 3.78 -17.03
N GLY A 65 -2.83 5.00 -16.96
CA GLY A 65 -3.89 5.43 -17.88
C GLY A 65 -3.45 5.49 -19.34
N ARG A 66 -2.20 5.93 -19.63
CA ARG A 66 -1.64 5.93 -20.99
C ARG A 66 -1.41 4.50 -21.49
N LEU A 67 -0.90 3.64 -20.62
CA LEU A 67 -0.64 2.25 -20.93
C LEU A 67 -1.95 1.48 -21.19
N ALA A 68 -2.98 1.73 -20.37
CA ALA A 68 -4.31 1.15 -20.55
C ALA A 68 -4.98 1.60 -21.87
N ARG A 69 -4.77 2.84 -22.31
CA ARG A 69 -5.21 3.31 -23.64
C ARG A 69 -4.46 2.64 -24.77
N PHE A 70 -3.14 2.50 -24.64
CA PHE A 70 -2.29 1.94 -25.71
C PHE A 70 -2.52 0.43 -25.89
N LEU A 71 -2.55 -0.33 -24.81
CA LEU A 71 -2.71 -1.79 -24.84
C LEU A 71 -4.18 -2.23 -24.86
N GLY A 72 -5.10 -1.38 -24.38
CA GLY A 72 -6.46 -1.75 -24.02
C GLY A 72 -6.55 -2.29 -22.59
N GLU A 73 -7.68 -2.07 -21.95
CA GLU A 73 -7.89 -2.41 -20.52
C GLU A 73 -7.72 -3.91 -20.24
N ARG A 74 -8.23 -4.76 -21.12
CA ARG A 74 -8.12 -6.22 -20.99
C ARG A 74 -6.68 -6.71 -21.03
N TRP A 75 -5.89 -6.22 -21.99
CA TRP A 75 -4.48 -6.57 -22.12
C TRP A 75 -3.66 -6.02 -20.95
N SER A 76 -3.94 -4.79 -20.53
CA SER A 76 -3.28 -4.19 -19.35
C SER A 76 -3.58 -4.99 -18.07
N PHE A 77 -4.81 -5.48 -17.91
CA PHE A 77 -5.19 -6.31 -16.79
C PHE A 77 -4.51 -7.70 -16.84
N TRP A 78 -4.40 -8.31 -18.01
CA TRP A 78 -3.68 -9.58 -18.19
C TRP A 78 -2.17 -9.42 -17.97
N LEU A 79 -1.57 -8.38 -18.53
CA LEU A 79 -0.16 -8.08 -18.37
C LEU A 79 0.20 -7.85 -16.90
N SER A 80 -0.64 -7.10 -16.18
CA SER A 80 -0.44 -6.83 -14.76
C SER A 80 -0.50 -8.10 -13.88
N GLY A 81 -1.25 -9.12 -14.28
CA GLY A 81 -1.28 -10.42 -13.58
C GLY A 81 -0.18 -11.38 -14.03
N ALA A 82 0.15 -11.40 -15.32
CA ALA A 82 1.18 -12.30 -15.86
C ALA A 82 2.60 -11.92 -15.43
N LEU A 83 2.91 -10.62 -15.33
CA LEU A 83 4.24 -10.16 -14.94
C LEU A 83 4.65 -10.61 -13.53
N PRO A 84 3.84 -10.48 -12.46
CA PRO A 84 4.18 -11.02 -11.15
C PRO A 84 4.41 -12.53 -11.16
N LEU A 85 3.64 -13.28 -11.95
CA LEU A 85 3.85 -14.73 -12.13
C LEU A 85 5.22 -15.04 -12.77
N VAL A 86 5.58 -14.32 -13.84
CA VAL A 86 6.90 -14.45 -14.49
C VAL A 86 8.02 -14.08 -13.53
N CYS A 87 7.85 -13.02 -12.75
CA CYS A 87 8.81 -12.62 -11.73
C CYS A 87 8.95 -13.68 -10.64
N ALA A 88 7.83 -14.28 -10.18
CA ALA A 88 7.84 -15.35 -9.18
C ALA A 88 8.59 -16.59 -9.68
N LEU A 89 8.42 -16.97 -10.93
CA LEU A 89 9.22 -18.03 -11.57
C LEU A 89 10.71 -17.64 -11.61
N GLY A 90 11.01 -16.38 -11.94
CA GLY A 90 12.37 -15.86 -11.98
C GLY A 90 13.09 -15.93 -10.64
N PHE A 91 12.39 -15.73 -9.49
CA PHE A 91 12.99 -15.88 -8.15
C PHE A 91 13.42 -17.31 -7.85
N VAL A 92 12.77 -18.32 -8.43
CA VAL A 92 13.15 -19.73 -8.25
C VAL A 92 14.30 -20.14 -9.16
N LEU A 93 14.43 -19.50 -10.34
CA LEU A 93 15.42 -19.87 -11.35
C LEU A 93 16.81 -19.28 -11.10
N THR A 94 16.97 -18.30 -10.23
CA THR A 94 18.25 -17.64 -9.97
C THR A 94 18.39 -17.21 -8.52
N ASP A 95 19.62 -17.29 -8.01
CA ASP A 95 19.98 -16.84 -6.66
C ASP A 95 20.62 -15.44 -6.66
N ALA A 96 20.76 -14.81 -7.83
CA ALA A 96 21.41 -13.53 -7.97
C ALA A 96 20.52 -12.39 -7.45
N ILE A 97 20.93 -11.73 -6.36
CA ILE A 97 20.16 -10.68 -5.67
C ILE A 97 19.85 -9.51 -6.61
N TRP A 98 20.76 -9.14 -7.50
CA TRP A 98 20.53 -8.07 -8.45
C TRP A 98 19.40 -8.40 -9.45
N TRP A 99 19.27 -9.66 -9.89
CA TRP A 99 18.13 -10.12 -10.67
C TRP A 99 16.84 -10.08 -9.86
N TRP A 100 16.87 -10.52 -8.61
CA TRP A 100 15.73 -10.41 -7.71
C TRP A 100 15.27 -8.95 -7.58
N SER A 101 16.21 -8.01 -7.49
CA SER A 101 15.90 -6.57 -7.43
C SER A 101 15.18 -6.08 -8.67
N VAL A 102 15.63 -6.46 -9.87
CA VAL A 102 14.98 -6.13 -11.14
C VAL A 102 13.59 -6.77 -11.22
N LEU A 103 13.46 -8.04 -10.89
CA LEU A 103 12.19 -8.75 -10.93
C LEU A 103 11.18 -8.13 -9.95
N PHE A 104 11.62 -7.76 -8.75
CA PHE A 104 10.74 -7.18 -7.75
C PHE A 104 10.28 -5.77 -8.12
N PHE A 105 11.16 -4.96 -8.72
CA PHE A 105 10.79 -3.67 -9.30
C PHE A 105 9.74 -3.82 -10.43
N VAL A 106 9.92 -4.79 -11.33
CA VAL A 106 8.97 -5.07 -12.42
C VAL A 106 7.64 -5.58 -11.85
N ALA A 107 7.68 -6.42 -10.82
CA ALA A 107 6.47 -6.86 -10.13
C ALA A 107 5.71 -5.69 -9.50
N GLY A 108 6.43 -4.72 -8.90
CA GLY A 108 5.85 -3.48 -8.39
C GLY A 108 5.19 -2.62 -9.48
N MET A 109 5.82 -2.49 -10.65
CA MET A 109 5.17 -1.82 -11.79
C MET A 109 3.88 -2.52 -12.20
N ALA A 110 3.88 -3.85 -12.24
CA ALA A 110 2.69 -4.63 -12.56
C ALA A 110 1.59 -4.45 -11.50
N SER A 111 1.94 -4.46 -10.22
CA SER A 111 1.00 -4.24 -9.10
C SER A 111 0.37 -2.86 -9.15
N GLY A 112 1.13 -1.80 -9.45
CA GLY A 112 0.60 -0.45 -9.64
C GLY A 112 -0.35 -0.34 -10.83
N LEU A 113 -0.01 -0.99 -11.96
CA LEU A 113 -0.91 -1.07 -13.12
C LEU A 113 -2.19 -1.83 -12.77
N ARG A 114 -2.07 -2.96 -12.06
CA ARG A 114 -3.20 -3.77 -11.60
C ARG A 114 -4.13 -2.97 -10.70
N TRP A 115 -3.58 -2.20 -9.76
CA TRP A 115 -4.37 -1.36 -8.87
C TRP A 115 -5.30 -0.45 -9.67
N ILE A 116 -4.75 0.35 -10.58
CA ILE A 116 -5.52 1.35 -11.34
C ILE A 116 -6.50 0.69 -12.31
N VAL A 117 -6.03 -0.28 -13.10
CA VAL A 117 -6.87 -0.94 -14.11
C VAL A 117 -7.94 -1.82 -13.46
N GLY A 118 -7.63 -2.47 -12.32
CA GLY A 118 -8.56 -3.30 -11.58
C GLY A 118 -9.72 -2.49 -11.00
N GLU A 119 -9.42 -1.33 -10.38
CA GLU A 119 -10.46 -0.43 -9.87
C GLU A 119 -11.36 0.11 -10.98
N ALA A 120 -10.77 0.56 -12.07
CA ALA A 120 -11.51 1.04 -13.24
C ALA A 120 -12.42 -0.04 -13.82
N LEU A 121 -11.89 -1.26 -13.95
CA LEU A 121 -12.61 -2.43 -14.47
C LEU A 121 -13.82 -2.79 -13.60
N VAL A 122 -13.64 -2.86 -12.29
CA VAL A 122 -14.71 -3.14 -11.34
C VAL A 122 -15.77 -2.06 -11.38
N ALA A 123 -15.37 -0.78 -11.41
CA ALA A 123 -16.29 0.35 -11.50
C ALA A 123 -17.14 0.33 -12.79
N GLN A 124 -16.54 -0.09 -13.92
CA GLN A 124 -17.25 -0.21 -15.22
C GLN A 124 -18.21 -1.39 -15.25
N CYS A 125 -17.80 -2.56 -14.73
CA CYS A 125 -18.63 -3.76 -14.71
C CYS A 125 -19.77 -3.68 -13.69
N ALA A 126 -19.67 -2.79 -12.69
CA ALA A 126 -20.64 -2.63 -11.63
C ALA A 126 -21.93 -1.93 -12.13
N PRO A 127 -23.13 -2.46 -11.80
CA PRO A 127 -24.39 -1.75 -12.04
C PRO A 127 -24.38 -0.38 -11.35
N GLU A 128 -24.86 0.66 -12.03
CA GLU A 128 -24.85 2.04 -11.49
C GLU A 128 -25.44 2.17 -10.09
N ARG A 129 -26.57 1.48 -9.86
CA ARG A 129 -27.27 1.47 -8.56
C ARG A 129 -26.40 0.96 -7.41
N TYR A 130 -25.43 0.06 -7.66
CA TYR A 130 -24.63 -0.62 -6.65
C TYR A 130 -23.14 -0.34 -6.79
N ARG A 131 -22.72 0.53 -7.73
CA ARG A 131 -21.30 0.79 -8.06
C ARG A 131 -20.48 1.10 -6.81
N GLY A 132 -20.92 2.01 -5.97
CA GLY A 132 -20.19 2.38 -4.75
C GLY A 132 -20.02 1.21 -3.77
N ARG A 133 -21.05 0.36 -3.62
CA ARG A 133 -20.96 -0.83 -2.74
C ARG A 133 -20.01 -1.88 -3.30
N ILE A 134 -20.02 -2.10 -4.60
CA ILE A 134 -19.17 -3.10 -5.27
C ILE A 134 -17.72 -2.65 -5.24
N VAL A 135 -17.44 -1.38 -5.52
CA VAL A 135 -16.08 -0.81 -5.39
C VAL A 135 -15.61 -0.86 -3.93
N GLY A 136 -16.46 -0.52 -2.97
CA GLY A 136 -16.15 -0.65 -1.55
C GLY A 136 -15.84 -2.08 -1.13
N LEU A 137 -16.61 -3.07 -1.62
CA LEU A 137 -16.35 -4.49 -1.38
C LEU A 137 -15.01 -4.93 -1.99
N PHE A 138 -14.68 -4.42 -3.18
CA PHE A 138 -13.40 -4.70 -3.84
C PHE A 138 -12.22 -4.18 -3.01
N GLN A 139 -12.31 -2.95 -2.49
CA GLN A 139 -11.29 -2.39 -1.61
C GLN A 139 -11.17 -3.15 -0.29
N THR A 140 -12.29 -3.56 0.29
CA THR A 140 -12.29 -4.42 1.49
C THR A 140 -11.59 -5.75 1.21
N MET A 141 -11.86 -6.36 0.07
CA MET A 141 -11.19 -7.59 -0.35
C MET A 141 -9.68 -7.40 -0.47
N ILE A 142 -9.22 -6.28 -1.07
CA ILE A 142 -7.79 -5.95 -1.15
C ILE A 142 -7.17 -5.90 0.26
N GLY A 143 -7.81 -5.20 1.20
CA GLY A 143 -7.35 -5.16 2.59
C GLY A 143 -7.29 -6.53 3.26
N VAL A 144 -8.26 -7.39 2.98
CA VAL A 144 -8.29 -8.78 3.51
C VAL A 144 -7.15 -9.62 2.92
N THR A 145 -6.82 -9.46 1.63
CA THR A 145 -5.71 -10.22 1.02
C THR A 145 -4.35 -9.85 1.63
N PHE A 146 -4.18 -8.61 2.05
CA PHE A 146 -2.98 -8.15 2.77
C PHE A 146 -2.78 -8.87 4.11
N MET A 147 -3.87 -9.30 4.74
CA MET A 147 -3.82 -10.09 5.98
C MET A 147 -3.64 -11.59 5.70
N ILE A 148 -4.31 -12.11 4.67
CA ILE A 148 -4.30 -13.53 4.32
C ILE A 148 -2.93 -13.97 3.79
N GLY A 149 -2.29 -13.18 2.93
CA GLY A 149 -1.02 -13.56 2.28
C GLY A 149 0.07 -13.99 3.25
N PRO A 150 0.47 -13.16 4.24
CA PRO A 150 1.45 -13.57 5.26
C PRO A 150 0.96 -14.74 6.12
N GLY A 151 -0.33 -14.82 6.42
CA GLY A 151 -0.94 -15.95 7.14
C GLY A 151 -0.78 -17.28 6.37
N VAL A 152 -1.01 -17.28 5.06
CA VAL A 152 -0.79 -18.45 4.20
C VAL A 152 0.69 -18.85 4.20
N LEU A 153 1.61 -17.87 4.15
CA LEU A 153 3.05 -18.16 4.25
C LEU A 153 3.39 -18.92 5.53
N VAL A 154 2.84 -18.50 6.66
CA VAL A 154 3.09 -19.19 7.95
C VAL A 154 2.53 -20.61 7.96
N LEU A 155 1.35 -20.84 7.37
CA LEU A 155 0.72 -22.16 7.29
C LEU A 155 1.48 -23.11 6.35
N VAL A 156 2.01 -22.61 5.24
CA VAL A 156 2.77 -23.40 4.24
C VAL A 156 4.20 -23.65 4.70
N GLY A 157 4.75 -22.74 5.50
CA GLY A 157 6.15 -22.71 5.91
C GLY A 157 6.89 -21.52 5.29
N THR A 158 7.88 -21.00 6.03
CA THR A 158 8.61 -19.78 5.69
C THR A 158 9.96 -20.05 5.04
N GLN A 159 10.28 -21.31 4.75
CA GLN A 159 11.60 -21.75 4.25
C GLN A 159 11.47 -22.76 3.11
N GLY A 160 12.53 -22.89 2.33
CA GLY A 160 12.61 -23.84 1.22
C GLY A 160 11.84 -23.42 -0.03
N THR A 161 11.58 -24.38 -0.91
CA THR A 161 10.93 -24.13 -2.22
C THR A 161 9.40 -24.18 -2.16
N GLN A 162 8.83 -24.87 -1.17
CA GLN A 162 7.38 -25.06 -1.05
C GLN A 162 6.59 -23.74 -1.04
N PRO A 163 6.95 -22.70 -0.26
CA PRO A 163 6.21 -21.44 -0.28
C PRO A 163 6.27 -20.73 -1.65
N PHE A 164 7.38 -20.82 -2.39
CA PHE A 164 7.45 -20.28 -3.76
C PHE A 164 6.50 -20.99 -4.71
N VAL A 165 6.37 -22.32 -4.60
CA VAL A 165 5.40 -23.10 -5.39
C VAL A 165 3.98 -22.64 -5.12
N VAL A 166 3.62 -22.41 -3.87
CA VAL A 166 2.29 -21.91 -3.50
C VAL A 166 2.05 -20.48 -4.03
N VAL A 167 3.03 -19.58 -3.94
CA VAL A 167 2.96 -18.25 -4.55
C VAL A 167 2.70 -18.34 -6.05
N ILE A 168 3.50 -19.17 -6.76
CA ILE A 168 3.35 -19.37 -8.21
C ILE A 168 1.97 -19.92 -8.54
N ALA A 169 1.48 -20.90 -7.78
CA ALA A 169 0.14 -21.46 -7.96
C ALA A 169 -0.99 -20.43 -7.76
N LEU A 170 -0.89 -19.58 -6.74
CA LEU A 170 -1.85 -18.50 -6.49
C LEU A 170 -1.82 -17.46 -7.62
N LEU A 171 -0.64 -17.02 -8.04
CA LEU A 171 -0.50 -16.08 -9.15
C LEU A 171 -1.01 -16.69 -10.48
N ALA A 172 -0.71 -17.97 -10.76
CA ALA A 172 -1.22 -18.66 -11.93
C ALA A 172 -2.75 -18.79 -11.91
N LEU A 173 -3.33 -19.07 -10.73
CA LEU A 173 -4.79 -19.12 -10.55
C LEU A 173 -5.40 -17.71 -10.78
N GLY A 174 -4.75 -16.66 -10.30
CA GLY A 174 -5.14 -15.28 -10.58
C GLY A 174 -5.16 -14.96 -12.08
N VAL A 175 -4.11 -15.37 -12.80
CA VAL A 175 -4.04 -15.23 -14.27
C VAL A 175 -5.14 -16.06 -14.93
N ALA A 176 -5.35 -17.31 -14.53
CA ALA A 176 -6.41 -18.17 -15.08
C ALA A 176 -7.80 -17.57 -14.91
N CYS A 177 -8.11 -17.01 -13.73
CA CYS A 177 -9.35 -16.29 -13.47
C CYS A 177 -9.53 -15.08 -14.40
N SER A 178 -8.44 -14.36 -14.72
CA SER A 178 -8.46 -13.20 -15.60
C SER A 178 -8.84 -13.54 -17.03
N LEU A 179 -8.62 -14.77 -17.50
CA LEU A 179 -9.01 -15.23 -18.84
C LEU A 179 -10.53 -15.24 -19.05
N ALA A 180 -11.29 -15.28 -17.96
CA ALA A 180 -12.76 -15.21 -18.00
C ALA A 180 -13.30 -13.79 -18.31
N LEU A 181 -12.45 -12.76 -18.40
CA LEU A 181 -12.85 -11.40 -18.73
C LEU A 181 -13.49 -11.33 -20.13
N PRO A 182 -14.64 -10.63 -20.27
CA PRO A 182 -15.28 -10.45 -21.59
C PRO A 182 -14.37 -9.75 -22.60
N ALA A 183 -14.49 -10.14 -23.87
CA ALA A 183 -13.71 -9.54 -24.96
C ALA A 183 -14.16 -8.09 -25.29
N THR A 184 -15.42 -7.78 -25.05
CA THR A 184 -16.06 -6.49 -25.36
C THR A 184 -16.04 -5.56 -24.14
N MET A 185 -14.86 -5.16 -23.67
CA MET A 185 -14.76 -4.12 -22.67
C MET A 185 -14.51 -2.80 -23.38
N ARG A 186 -15.41 -1.83 -23.17
CA ARG A 186 -15.23 -0.47 -23.68
C ARG A 186 -14.15 0.21 -22.88
N SER A 187 -13.19 0.80 -23.56
CA SER A 187 -12.25 1.74 -22.94
C SER A 187 -13.05 2.92 -22.37
N ALA A 188 -12.98 3.15 -21.07
CA ALA A 188 -13.59 4.32 -20.42
C ALA A 188 -12.84 5.63 -20.76
N THR A 189 -12.02 5.63 -21.77
CA THR A 189 -10.99 6.61 -22.05
C THR A 189 -11.42 7.76 -22.98
N ASP A 190 -12.70 7.86 -23.33
CA ASP A 190 -13.24 8.98 -24.12
C ASP A 190 -13.72 10.18 -23.28
N GLU A 191 -13.55 10.15 -21.96
CA GLU A 191 -13.84 11.31 -21.12
C GLU A 191 -12.61 12.21 -21.02
N ASP A 192 -12.70 13.31 -21.74
CA ASP A 192 -11.97 14.58 -21.65
C ASP A 192 -10.57 14.60 -21.02
N HIS A 193 -9.61 14.98 -21.85
CA HIS A 193 -8.30 15.45 -21.42
C HIS A 193 -8.47 16.68 -20.52
N VAL A 194 -8.70 16.45 -19.23
CA VAL A 194 -8.54 17.49 -18.23
C VAL A 194 -7.04 17.66 -18.01
N PRO A 195 -6.46 18.86 -18.22
CA PRO A 195 -5.08 19.11 -17.90
C PRO A 195 -4.83 18.77 -16.44
N HIS A 196 -3.95 17.80 -16.17
CA HIS A 196 -3.60 17.44 -14.80
C HIS A 196 -3.00 18.66 -14.11
N ALA A 197 -3.63 19.12 -13.02
CA ALA A 197 -3.03 20.11 -12.15
C ALA A 197 -1.71 19.52 -11.65
N GLY A 198 -0.58 20.16 -11.98
CA GLY A 198 0.75 19.62 -11.67
C GLY A 198 0.88 19.32 -10.16
N VAL A 199 1.72 18.34 -9.81
CA VAL A 199 1.99 17.89 -8.42
C VAL A 199 2.17 19.06 -7.45
N ARG A 200 2.92 20.10 -7.86
CA ARG A 200 3.15 21.32 -7.06
C ARG A 200 1.84 22.06 -6.72
N THR A 201 0.90 22.10 -7.64
CA THR A 201 -0.41 22.75 -7.43
C THR A 201 -1.23 21.95 -6.42
N ALA A 202 -1.26 20.63 -6.54
CA ALA A 202 -1.96 19.75 -5.60
C ALA A 202 -1.37 19.82 -4.17
N LEU A 203 -0.03 19.78 -4.05
CA LEU A 203 0.67 19.96 -2.76
C LEU A 203 0.38 21.31 -2.09
N ARG A 204 0.23 22.37 -2.88
CA ARG A 204 -0.09 23.70 -2.36
C ARG A 204 -1.56 23.87 -2.00
N ALA A 205 -2.45 23.18 -2.69
CA ALA A 205 -3.89 23.29 -2.49
C ALA A 205 -4.39 22.63 -1.19
N ALA A 206 -3.71 21.58 -0.71
CA ALA A 206 -4.08 20.85 0.50
C ALA A 206 -2.83 20.30 1.23
N PRO A 207 -1.92 21.14 1.71
CA PRO A 207 -0.64 20.70 2.26
C PRO A 207 -0.80 19.85 3.53
N SER A 208 -1.80 20.13 4.39
CA SER A 208 -2.08 19.35 5.58
C SER A 208 -2.53 17.92 5.24
N VAL A 209 -3.35 17.79 4.20
CA VAL A 209 -3.84 16.49 3.73
C VAL A 209 -2.69 15.66 3.15
N MET A 210 -1.82 16.28 2.35
CA MET A 210 -0.66 15.60 1.77
C MET A 210 0.35 15.19 2.85
N ALA A 211 0.56 16.03 3.87
CA ALA A 211 1.39 15.69 5.02
C ALA A 211 0.82 14.49 5.80
N ALA A 212 -0.49 14.47 6.07
CA ALA A 212 -1.15 13.35 6.73
C ALA A 212 -1.05 12.06 5.92
N GLY A 213 -1.24 12.12 4.59
CA GLY A 213 -1.07 10.98 3.69
C GLY A 213 0.35 10.44 3.68
N PHE A 214 1.36 11.32 3.66
CA PHE A 214 2.77 10.92 3.72
C PHE A 214 3.12 10.20 5.04
N VAL A 215 2.70 10.77 6.19
CA VAL A 215 2.90 10.14 7.50
C VAL A 215 2.18 8.79 7.58
N GLY A 216 0.94 8.73 7.11
CA GLY A 216 0.18 7.49 7.02
C GLY A 216 0.93 6.42 6.21
N GLY A 217 1.47 6.80 5.04
CA GLY A 217 2.24 5.91 4.19
C GLY A 217 3.53 5.40 4.84
N LEU A 218 4.25 6.23 5.59
CA LEU A 218 5.44 5.82 6.33
C LEU A 218 5.12 4.73 7.37
N PHE A 219 4.01 4.87 8.10
CA PHE A 219 3.66 3.95 9.19
C PHE A 219 2.83 2.74 8.74
N GLU A 220 2.01 2.84 7.73
CA GLU A 220 1.21 1.71 7.24
C GLU A 220 2.02 0.83 6.27
N VAL A 221 2.35 1.37 5.10
CA VAL A 221 3.02 0.57 4.06
C VAL A 221 4.53 0.55 4.20
N GLY A 222 5.13 1.62 4.69
CA GLY A 222 6.57 1.69 4.88
C GLY A 222 7.06 0.73 5.96
N LEU A 223 6.40 0.70 7.12
CA LEU A 223 6.71 -0.25 8.19
C LEU A 223 6.49 -1.70 7.77
N THR A 224 5.43 -2.00 7.02
CA THR A 224 5.14 -3.36 6.54
C THR A 224 6.34 -3.98 5.84
N GLY A 225 7.09 -3.16 5.10
CA GLY A 225 8.33 -3.55 4.44
C GLY A 225 9.50 -3.88 5.38
N LEU A 226 9.34 -3.68 6.68
CA LEU A 226 10.38 -3.88 7.69
C LEU A 226 9.96 -4.82 8.81
N LEU A 227 8.67 -5.09 8.98
CA LEU A 227 8.17 -5.85 10.14
C LEU A 227 8.80 -7.23 10.30
N PRO A 228 9.02 -8.04 9.24
CA PRO A 228 9.72 -9.32 9.40
C PRO A 228 11.16 -9.14 9.89
N VAL A 229 11.89 -8.17 9.35
CA VAL A 229 13.28 -7.89 9.75
C VAL A 229 13.34 -7.38 11.19
N LEU A 230 12.43 -6.49 11.58
CA LEU A 230 12.28 -6.04 12.95
C LEU A 230 11.97 -7.20 13.89
N GLY A 231 11.00 -8.07 13.52
CA GLY A 231 10.64 -9.25 14.33
C GLY A 231 11.83 -10.16 14.58
N LEU A 232 12.61 -10.46 13.54
CA LEU A 232 13.85 -11.25 13.67
C LEU A 232 14.88 -10.55 14.55
N SER A 233 15.05 -9.24 14.45
CA SER A 233 16.03 -8.47 15.23
C SER A 233 15.72 -8.44 16.74
N ILE A 234 14.45 -8.60 17.12
CA ILE A 234 14.03 -8.69 18.52
C ILE A 234 13.85 -10.14 19.02
N GLY A 235 14.27 -11.13 18.22
CA GLY A 235 14.34 -12.52 18.61
C GLY A 235 13.09 -13.37 18.28
N PHE A 236 12.17 -12.88 17.45
CA PHE A 236 11.06 -13.69 16.95
C PHE A 236 11.56 -14.70 15.91
N ASP A 237 10.88 -15.85 15.82
CA ASP A 237 11.06 -16.77 14.71
C ASP A 237 10.45 -16.22 13.41
N ASN A 238 10.69 -16.89 12.29
CA ASN A 238 10.19 -16.48 11.00
C ASN A 238 8.66 -16.38 10.95
N ALA A 239 7.95 -17.27 11.63
CA ALA A 239 6.49 -17.30 11.66
C ALA A 239 5.93 -16.08 12.42
N ALA A 240 6.40 -15.85 13.64
CA ALA A 240 5.99 -14.70 14.44
C ALA A 240 6.36 -13.38 13.74
N ALA A 241 7.56 -13.26 13.19
CA ALA A 241 8.02 -12.09 12.45
C ALA A 241 7.11 -11.80 11.22
N THR A 242 6.70 -12.84 10.50
CA THR A 242 5.77 -12.71 9.36
C THR A 242 4.37 -12.28 9.82
N LEU A 243 3.86 -12.84 10.92
CA LEU A 243 2.53 -12.51 11.44
C LEU A 243 2.42 -11.05 11.92
N LEU A 244 3.51 -10.36 12.20
CA LEU A 244 3.47 -8.91 12.49
C LEU A 244 2.81 -8.13 11.36
N ILE A 245 3.02 -8.52 10.09
CA ILE A 245 2.34 -7.91 8.93
C ILE A 245 0.83 -8.14 9.02
N THR A 246 0.41 -9.38 9.28
CA THR A 246 -1.02 -9.71 9.43
C THR A 246 -1.67 -8.87 10.53
N VAL A 247 -1.02 -8.76 11.69
CA VAL A 247 -1.53 -7.97 12.84
C VAL A 247 -1.59 -6.47 12.51
N SER A 248 -0.60 -5.94 11.78
CA SER A 248 -0.63 -4.56 11.28
C SER A 248 -1.81 -4.32 10.32
N GLY A 249 -2.06 -5.26 9.40
CA GLY A 249 -3.21 -5.23 8.49
C GLY A 249 -4.55 -5.30 9.23
N ILE A 250 -4.67 -6.13 10.27
CA ILE A 250 -5.86 -6.17 11.13
C ILE A 250 -6.07 -4.81 11.81
N GLY A 251 -4.99 -4.22 12.33
CA GLY A 251 -5.03 -2.88 12.94
C GLY A 251 -5.56 -1.83 11.96
N SER A 252 -5.04 -1.82 10.72
CA SER A 252 -5.52 -0.93 9.65
C SER A 252 -7.01 -1.13 9.39
N ALA A 253 -7.45 -2.35 9.13
CA ALA A 253 -8.86 -2.66 8.86
C ALA A 253 -9.79 -2.27 10.01
N VAL A 254 -9.40 -2.52 11.26
CA VAL A 254 -10.21 -2.24 12.45
C VAL A 254 -10.30 -0.75 12.75
N LEU A 255 -9.21 0.02 12.63
CA LEU A 255 -9.18 1.43 13.01
C LEU A 255 -9.62 2.39 11.89
N MET A 256 -9.58 1.98 10.62
CA MET A 256 -10.06 2.81 9.50
C MET A 256 -11.56 3.13 9.62
N LEU A 257 -12.39 2.18 10.06
CA LEU A 257 -13.84 2.40 10.20
C LEU A 257 -14.18 3.44 11.28
N PRO A 258 -13.68 3.32 12.54
CA PRO A 258 -13.88 4.36 13.55
C PRO A 258 -13.30 5.71 13.13
N ALA A 259 -12.15 5.74 12.44
CA ALA A 259 -11.54 6.97 11.96
C ALA A 259 -12.44 7.69 10.96
N GLY A 260 -13.06 6.96 10.02
CA GLY A 260 -14.05 7.52 9.09
C GLY A 260 -15.26 8.10 9.84
N ALA A 261 -15.81 7.36 10.80
CA ALA A 261 -16.94 7.82 11.61
C ALA A 261 -16.60 9.05 12.49
N LEU A 262 -15.38 9.13 13.01
CA LEU A 262 -14.88 10.30 13.73
C LEU A 262 -14.73 11.51 12.79
N ALA A 263 -14.29 11.29 11.55
CA ALA A 263 -14.15 12.35 10.55
C ALA A 263 -15.47 13.03 10.17
N ASP A 264 -16.59 12.32 10.34
CA ASP A 264 -17.93 12.86 10.11
C ASP A 264 -18.42 13.74 11.26
N ARG A 265 -17.91 13.52 12.49
CA ARG A 265 -18.39 14.19 13.72
C ARG A 265 -17.47 15.27 14.24
N PHE A 266 -16.18 15.14 14.01
CA PHE A 266 -15.16 16.02 14.58
C PHE A 266 -14.33 16.71 13.49
N ASP A 267 -13.59 17.74 13.88
CA ASP A 267 -12.64 18.42 13.00
C ASP A 267 -11.51 17.47 12.57
N ARG A 268 -11.42 17.24 11.26
CA ARG A 268 -10.48 16.28 10.65
C ARG A 268 -9.03 16.65 10.89
N ASN A 269 -8.72 17.93 10.94
CA ASN A 269 -7.38 18.41 11.21
C ASN A 269 -6.96 18.06 12.65
N ARG A 270 -7.88 18.20 13.60
CA ARG A 270 -7.64 17.78 14.99
C ARG A 270 -7.44 16.27 15.09
N ILE A 271 -8.27 15.49 14.40
CA ILE A 271 -8.12 14.02 14.36
C ILE A 271 -6.74 13.65 13.78
N ALA A 272 -6.34 14.22 12.64
CA ALA A 272 -5.03 13.95 12.05
C ALA A 272 -3.87 14.27 13.02
N VAL A 273 -3.96 15.37 13.76
CA VAL A 273 -2.96 15.73 14.79
C VAL A 273 -2.96 14.69 15.92
N VAL A 274 -4.13 14.30 16.44
CA VAL A 274 -4.23 13.29 17.51
C VAL A 274 -3.64 11.95 17.06
N LEU A 275 -3.98 11.48 15.86
CA LEU A 275 -3.44 10.23 15.30
C LEU A 275 -1.91 10.31 15.16
N THR A 276 -1.37 11.45 14.71
CA THR A 276 0.07 11.64 14.58
C THR A 276 0.78 11.70 15.94
N VAL A 277 0.14 12.29 16.96
CA VAL A 277 0.65 12.29 18.35
C VAL A 277 0.65 10.87 18.92
N LEU A 278 -0.39 10.07 18.65
CA LEU A 278 -0.43 8.67 19.08
C LEU A 278 0.64 7.83 18.36
N LEU A 279 0.92 8.10 17.08
CA LEU A 279 2.04 7.48 16.36
C LEU A 279 3.38 7.84 17.01
N LEU A 280 3.59 9.11 17.36
CA LEU A 280 4.80 9.56 18.06
C LEU A 280 4.94 8.86 19.42
N ALA A 281 3.88 8.82 20.22
CA ALA A 281 3.89 8.16 21.52
C ALA A 281 4.17 6.65 21.40
N SER A 282 3.52 5.95 20.47
CA SER A 282 3.74 4.53 20.23
C SER A 282 5.15 4.24 19.69
N SER A 283 5.72 5.15 18.90
CA SER A 283 7.12 5.04 18.44
C SER A 283 8.10 5.14 19.62
N LEU A 284 7.84 5.98 20.61
CA LEU A 284 8.64 6.03 21.85
C LEU A 284 8.54 4.73 22.66
N VAL A 285 7.36 4.11 22.73
CA VAL A 285 7.16 2.83 23.40
C VAL A 285 7.97 1.71 22.76
N SER A 286 8.27 1.80 21.46
CA SER A 286 9.12 0.81 20.76
C SER A 286 10.54 0.71 21.32
N ALA A 287 10.99 1.67 22.13
CA ALA A 287 12.25 1.60 22.86
C ALA A 287 12.34 0.39 23.80
N ALA A 288 11.20 -0.13 24.25
CA ALA A 288 11.12 -1.29 25.13
C ALA A 288 11.14 -2.63 24.39
N LEU A 289 11.07 -2.65 23.05
CA LEU A 289 11.03 -3.89 22.24
C LEU A 289 12.20 -4.84 22.49
N PRO A 290 13.47 -4.37 22.64
CA PRO A 290 14.58 -5.28 22.90
C PRO A 290 14.47 -6.04 24.22
N ASP A 291 13.84 -5.43 25.24
CA ASP A 291 13.69 -6.01 26.57
C ASP A 291 12.32 -6.73 26.72
N TRP A 292 11.34 -6.32 25.93
CA TRP A 292 9.95 -6.78 25.98
C TRP A 292 9.39 -7.05 24.55
N PRO A 293 9.88 -8.09 23.85
CA PRO A 293 9.52 -8.34 22.43
C PRO A 293 8.02 -8.49 22.17
N TRP A 294 7.27 -9.00 23.17
CA TRP A 294 5.81 -9.17 23.05
C TRP A 294 5.05 -7.85 22.79
N LEU A 295 5.63 -6.69 23.13
CA LEU A 295 5.07 -5.37 22.83
C LEU A 295 4.98 -5.12 21.31
N ALA A 296 5.71 -5.86 20.48
CA ALA A 296 5.61 -5.74 19.03
C ALA A 296 4.17 -5.95 18.54
N TRP A 297 3.42 -6.89 19.12
CA TRP A 297 2.05 -7.20 18.70
C TRP A 297 1.10 -6.02 18.82
N PRO A 298 0.89 -5.40 20.00
CA PRO A 298 0.04 -4.23 20.10
C PRO A 298 0.60 -3.01 19.36
N LEU A 299 1.92 -2.85 19.28
CA LEU A 299 2.53 -1.72 18.56
C LEU A 299 2.26 -1.78 17.05
N VAL A 300 2.47 -2.93 16.41
CA VAL A 300 2.23 -3.06 14.96
C VAL A 300 0.74 -2.94 14.63
N PHE A 301 -0.15 -3.42 15.50
CA PHE A 301 -1.59 -3.19 15.38
C PHE A 301 -1.92 -1.69 15.39
N VAL A 302 -1.35 -0.95 16.34
CA VAL A 302 -1.55 0.49 16.46
C VAL A 302 -0.95 1.24 15.26
N TRP A 303 0.26 0.88 14.82
CA TRP A 303 0.93 1.55 13.68
C TRP A 303 0.17 1.35 12.38
N GLY A 304 -0.21 0.13 12.05
CA GLY A 304 -1.05 -0.14 10.87
C GLY A 304 -2.37 0.61 10.94
N GLY A 305 -3.03 0.55 12.10
CA GLY A 305 -4.31 1.20 12.32
C GLY A 305 -4.27 2.72 12.25
N LEU A 306 -3.32 3.35 12.91
CA LEU A 306 -3.18 4.82 12.90
C LEU A 306 -2.68 5.33 11.53
N GLY A 307 -1.80 4.57 10.87
CA GLY A 307 -1.33 4.89 9.52
C GLY A 307 -2.48 4.89 8.50
N GLY A 308 -3.25 3.80 8.47
CA GLY A 308 -4.43 3.67 7.61
C GLY A 308 -5.53 4.69 7.93
N ALA A 309 -5.74 4.99 9.23
CA ALA A 309 -6.65 6.04 9.66
C ALA A 309 -6.23 7.42 9.14
N LEU A 310 -4.94 7.76 9.17
CA LEU A 310 -4.42 9.03 8.61
C LEU A 310 -4.70 9.13 7.12
N TYR A 311 -4.46 8.06 6.36
CA TYR A 311 -4.78 8.03 4.93
C TYR A 311 -6.29 8.21 4.68
N THR A 312 -7.12 7.53 5.46
CA THR A 312 -8.59 7.65 5.38
C THR A 312 -9.04 9.09 5.65
N ILE A 313 -8.55 9.73 6.71
CA ILE A 313 -8.85 11.13 7.04
C ILE A 313 -8.39 12.08 5.92
N ALA A 314 -7.22 11.84 5.35
CA ALA A 314 -6.70 12.60 4.23
C ALA A 314 -7.61 12.49 3.00
N MET A 315 -8.03 11.28 2.62
CA MET A 315 -8.90 11.03 1.48
C MET A 315 -10.28 11.66 1.68
N VAL A 316 -10.91 11.49 2.85
CA VAL A 316 -12.19 12.12 3.20
C VAL A 316 -12.07 13.65 3.13
N SER A 317 -10.97 14.22 3.63
CA SER A 317 -10.73 15.67 3.60
C SER A 317 -10.61 16.20 2.16
N LEU A 318 -9.99 15.45 1.25
CA LEU A 318 -9.96 15.79 -0.18
C LEU A 318 -11.37 15.77 -0.80
N GLY A 319 -12.14 14.70 -0.56
CA GLY A 319 -13.49 14.56 -1.09
C GLY A 319 -14.45 15.66 -0.63
N MET A 320 -14.20 16.27 0.54
CA MET A 320 -14.98 17.40 1.03
C MET A 320 -14.55 18.75 0.44
N ARG A 321 -13.26 18.92 0.12
CA ARG A 321 -12.70 20.18 -0.39
C ARG A 321 -12.80 20.31 -1.91
N PHE A 322 -12.76 19.18 -2.63
CA PHE A 322 -12.66 19.17 -4.10
C PHE A 322 -13.69 18.21 -4.71
N ARG A 323 -14.09 18.47 -5.96
CA ARG A 323 -15.05 17.66 -6.72
C ARG A 323 -14.57 17.49 -8.17
N GLY A 324 -15.12 16.47 -8.86
CA GLY A 324 -14.84 16.22 -10.28
C GLY A 324 -13.35 16.02 -10.57
N PRO A 325 -12.85 16.51 -11.72
CA PRO A 325 -11.46 16.32 -12.13
C PRO A 325 -10.43 16.80 -11.10
N ALA A 326 -10.73 17.91 -10.40
CA ALA A 326 -9.85 18.44 -9.38
C ALA A 326 -9.68 17.53 -8.17
N LEU A 327 -10.67 16.72 -7.82
CA LEU A 327 -10.56 15.69 -6.78
C LEU A 327 -9.66 14.54 -7.26
N VAL A 328 -9.87 14.07 -8.50
CA VAL A 328 -9.09 12.96 -9.07
C VAL A 328 -7.61 13.29 -9.11
N ASP A 329 -7.24 14.47 -9.61
CA ASP A 329 -5.84 14.92 -9.68
C ASP A 329 -5.18 14.96 -8.29
N ARG A 330 -5.89 15.50 -7.31
CA ARG A 330 -5.33 15.64 -5.95
C ARG A 330 -5.30 14.32 -5.21
N ALA A 331 -6.27 13.43 -5.46
CA ALA A 331 -6.23 12.07 -4.94
C ALA A 331 -5.04 11.28 -5.50
N ALA A 332 -4.74 11.42 -6.79
CA ALA A 332 -3.55 10.81 -7.39
C ALA A 332 -2.25 11.30 -6.71
N VAL A 333 -2.14 12.60 -6.42
CA VAL A 333 -0.98 13.14 -5.71
C VAL A 333 -0.94 12.68 -4.24
N LEU A 334 -2.09 12.52 -3.58
CA LEU A 334 -2.16 11.94 -2.24
C LEU A 334 -1.64 10.49 -2.25
N VAL A 335 -2.07 9.66 -3.20
CA VAL A 335 -1.55 8.28 -3.37
C VAL A 335 -0.04 8.30 -3.60
N MET A 336 0.47 9.21 -4.44
CA MET A 336 1.93 9.35 -4.65
C MET A 336 2.66 9.74 -3.36
N THR A 337 2.14 10.66 -2.54
CA THR A 337 2.76 11.04 -1.27
C THR A 337 2.74 9.89 -0.26
N TYR A 338 1.66 9.12 -0.22
CA TYR A 338 1.54 7.90 0.58
C TYR A 338 2.53 6.83 0.13
N THR A 339 2.68 6.59 -1.17
CA THR A 339 3.62 5.62 -1.75
C THR A 339 5.08 5.98 -1.46
N LEU A 340 5.41 7.28 -1.37
CA LEU A 340 6.73 7.72 -0.93
C LEU A 340 7.09 7.20 0.47
N GLY A 341 6.12 7.00 1.35
CA GLY A 341 6.32 6.35 2.64
C GLY A 341 6.83 4.91 2.49
N GLY A 342 6.24 4.15 1.56
CA GLY A 342 6.67 2.79 1.22
C GLY A 342 8.08 2.74 0.61
N ILE A 343 8.49 3.79 -0.13
CA ILE A 343 9.82 3.87 -0.71
C ILE A 343 10.87 4.25 0.35
N LEU A 344 10.57 5.17 1.25
CA LEU A 344 11.56 5.76 2.16
C LEU A 344 11.72 4.99 3.47
N ALA A 345 10.61 4.51 4.07
CA ALA A 345 10.68 3.91 5.40
C ALA A 345 11.46 2.59 5.45
N PRO A 346 11.35 1.62 4.50
CA PRO A 346 12.09 0.38 4.58
C PRO A 346 13.60 0.55 4.53
N PRO A 347 14.21 1.29 3.58
CA PRO A 347 15.66 1.46 3.57
C PRO A 347 16.17 2.27 4.77
N LEU A 348 15.47 3.32 5.18
CA LEU A 348 15.87 4.11 6.34
C LEU A 348 15.78 3.30 7.63
N GLY A 349 14.71 2.53 7.81
CA GLY A 349 14.54 1.66 8.97
C GLY A 349 15.52 0.50 8.98
N GLY A 350 15.86 -0.07 7.82
CA GLY A 350 16.90 -1.08 7.70
C GLY A 350 18.28 -0.54 8.08
N LEU A 351 18.63 0.66 7.59
CA LEU A 351 19.87 1.36 8.01
C LEU A 351 19.89 1.59 9.52
N ALA A 352 18.78 2.04 10.10
CA ALA A 352 18.69 2.27 11.53
C ALA A 352 18.89 0.99 12.35
N LEU A 353 18.38 -0.14 11.88
CA LEU A 353 18.60 -1.45 12.51
C LEU A 353 20.05 -1.94 12.38
N ASP A 354 20.69 -1.73 11.22
CA ASP A 354 22.08 -2.16 11.01
C ASP A 354 23.07 -1.35 11.84
N TYR A 355 22.92 -0.01 11.91
CA TYR A 355 23.88 0.87 12.60
C TYR A 355 23.64 0.99 14.12
N ALA A 356 22.40 0.85 14.57
CA ALA A 356 22.03 0.96 15.97
C ALA A 356 20.91 -0.07 16.33
N PRO A 357 21.23 -1.37 16.39
CA PRO A 357 20.23 -2.45 16.49
C PRO A 357 19.26 -2.27 17.65
N ARG A 358 19.70 -1.71 18.78
CA ARG A 358 18.86 -1.53 19.97
C ARG A 358 17.94 -0.31 19.89
N TRP A 359 18.45 0.83 19.35
CA TRP A 359 17.75 2.12 19.47
C TRP A 359 17.43 2.77 18.13
N GLY A 360 18.08 2.33 17.05
CA GLY A 360 17.99 2.97 15.74
C GLY A 360 16.59 3.02 15.20
N PHE A 361 15.87 1.89 15.28
CA PHE A 361 14.48 1.82 14.84
C PHE A 361 13.60 2.83 15.60
N THR A 362 13.66 2.81 16.93
CA THR A 362 12.91 3.74 17.79
C THR A 362 13.26 5.20 17.50
N ALA A 363 14.55 5.52 17.44
CA ALA A 363 15.01 6.88 17.17
C ALA A 363 14.50 7.39 15.80
N LEU A 364 14.61 6.56 14.75
CA LEU A 364 14.15 6.91 13.42
C LEU A 364 12.64 7.13 13.38
N PHE A 365 11.84 6.19 13.87
CA PHE A 365 10.38 6.29 13.78
C PHE A 365 9.82 7.38 14.69
N THR A 366 10.46 7.63 15.84
CA THR A 366 10.15 8.80 16.69
C THR A 366 10.45 10.10 15.96
N LEU A 367 11.62 10.19 15.30
CA LEU A 367 11.99 11.35 14.49
C LEU A 367 11.01 11.57 13.33
N ILE A 368 10.66 10.51 12.60
CA ILE A 368 9.70 10.55 11.49
C ILE A 368 8.32 11.04 11.99
N ALA A 369 7.81 10.48 13.08
CA ALA A 369 6.53 10.88 13.65
C ALA A 369 6.57 12.34 14.15
N GLY A 370 7.67 12.74 14.80
CA GLY A 370 7.88 14.12 15.26
C GLY A 370 7.96 15.13 14.12
N LEU A 371 8.75 14.84 13.09
CA LEU A 371 8.80 15.67 11.87
C LEU A 371 7.45 15.69 11.15
N GLY A 372 6.77 14.56 11.06
CA GLY A 372 5.42 14.47 10.52
C GLY A 372 4.44 15.38 11.25
N LEU A 373 4.48 15.39 12.58
CA LEU A 373 3.67 16.28 13.41
C LEU A 373 4.00 17.76 13.16
N VAL A 374 5.28 18.10 13.08
CA VAL A 374 5.72 19.49 12.77
C VAL A 374 5.26 19.93 11.39
N LEU A 375 5.40 19.06 10.38
CA LEU A 375 4.93 19.33 9.02
C LEU A 375 3.42 19.53 8.98
N LEU A 376 2.66 18.66 9.64
CA LEU A 376 1.20 18.74 9.70
C LEU A 376 0.74 20.03 10.40
N LEU A 377 1.29 20.37 11.55
CA LEU A 377 0.98 21.61 12.28
C LEU A 377 1.39 22.86 11.49
N GLY A 378 2.54 22.82 10.83
CA GLY A 378 3.01 23.90 9.95
C GLY A 378 2.09 24.10 8.75
N ALA A 379 1.62 23.03 8.13
CA ALA A 379 0.67 23.07 7.03
C ALA A 379 -0.69 23.64 7.46
N LEU A 380 -1.21 23.20 8.60
CA LEU A 380 -2.48 23.70 9.17
C LEU A 380 -2.40 25.20 9.50
N ARG A 381 -1.28 25.67 10.07
CA ARG A 381 -1.07 27.11 10.34
C ARG A 381 -1.04 27.93 9.06
N ARG A 382 -0.44 27.41 7.97
CA ARG A 382 -0.43 28.09 6.67
C ARG A 382 -1.82 28.18 6.05
N GLU A 383 -2.59 27.10 6.10
CA GLU A 383 -3.98 27.06 5.62
C GLU A 383 -4.86 28.08 6.40
N ALA A 384 -4.73 28.14 7.73
CA ALA A 384 -5.46 29.09 8.56
C ALA A 384 -5.13 30.56 8.23
N ARG A 385 -3.84 30.89 7.99
CA ARG A 385 -3.42 32.24 7.60
C ARG A 385 -3.92 32.62 6.20
N GLY A 386 -3.88 31.68 5.25
CA GLY A 386 -4.39 31.90 3.89
C GLY A 386 -5.88 32.23 3.88
N ASN A 387 -6.67 31.52 4.69
CA ASN A 387 -8.12 31.78 4.82
C ASN A 387 -8.43 33.10 5.52
N ALA A 388 -7.63 33.52 6.50
CA ALA A 388 -7.80 34.80 7.20
C ALA A 388 -7.42 36.00 6.34
N GLY A 389 -6.57 35.84 5.31
CA GLY A 389 -6.23 36.93 4.36
C GLY A 389 -7.16 37.03 3.15
N ALA A 390 -8.08 36.08 2.99
CA ALA A 390 -9.05 36.03 1.89
C ALA A 390 -10.48 36.44 2.35
N ALA A 391 -10.71 36.58 3.66
CA ALA A 391 -11.94 37.09 4.29
C ALA A 391 -11.79 38.57 4.62
#